data_502438e83d1005d86b5e14a1b570118d
#
_entry.id   502438e83d1005d86b5e14a1b570118d
#
_cell.length_a   1.000
_cell.length_b   1.000
_cell.length_c   1.000
_cell.angle_alpha   90.00
_cell.angle_beta   90.00
_cell.angle_gamma   90.00
#
_symmetry.space_group_name_H-M   'P 1'
#
loop_
_entity.id
_entity.type
_entity.pdbx_description
1 polymer ?
#
loop_
_entity_poly.entity_id
_entity_poly.type
_entity_poly.pdbx_seq_one_letter_code
_entity_poly.pdbx_strand_id
1 'polypeptide(L)'
;MVHGAFCGGWVFDDFRQPFEAAGHPVLTPDLRGHSAGDRPGEVGGLSMADYASDMAGLCRRVAEAEGSAPILLGHSMGGLVAQMTARRAPVSALVLLAPSAPWGVFGSSMEEAVTAAALPLLAPTPFSPVDPDLRLLKAFSLDRLAPAAREATARRARPESARAILETLTWWLDPLMTTLPPSGRLGVGSLVLAGSRDRVHPPATVRQVAERLGGDYREMPGMSHWLPGEPGWEGVAGAILDWLAARGGPAAA
;
A
#
# COMPACT_ATOMS: atom_id res chain seq x y z
N MET A 1 -9.07 -3.29 -1.85
CA MET A 1 -7.76 -2.67 -2.17
C MET A 1 -7.50 -1.54 -1.19
N VAL A 2 -6.27 -1.40 -0.67
CA VAL A 2 -5.90 -0.44 0.40
C VAL A 2 -4.90 0.56 -0.16
N HIS A 3 -5.23 1.85 -0.11
CA HIS A 3 -4.42 2.93 -0.67
C HIS A 3 -3.19 3.28 0.17
N GLY A 4 -2.22 3.98 -0.44
CA GLY A 4 -1.01 4.48 0.20
C GLY A 4 -1.22 5.79 0.98
N ALA A 5 -0.13 6.28 1.57
CA ALA A 5 -0.11 7.56 2.28
C ALA A 5 -0.54 8.72 1.38
N PHE A 6 -1.18 9.72 1.97
CA PHE A 6 -1.68 10.93 1.31
C PHE A 6 -2.76 10.69 0.24
N CYS A 7 -3.32 9.49 0.15
CA CYS A 7 -4.25 9.08 -0.90
C CYS A 7 -5.66 8.79 -0.36
N GLY A 8 -6.49 8.18 -1.17
CA GLY A 8 -7.79 7.60 -0.87
C GLY A 8 -8.06 6.44 -1.81
N GLY A 9 -9.18 5.76 -1.65
CA GLY A 9 -9.58 4.62 -2.50
C GLY A 9 -9.62 4.93 -3.99
N TRP A 10 -9.74 6.19 -4.34
CA TRP A 10 -9.74 6.70 -5.69
C TRP A 10 -8.50 6.35 -6.54
N VAL A 11 -7.38 5.97 -5.91
CA VAL A 11 -6.16 5.54 -6.63
C VAL A 11 -6.40 4.28 -7.45
N PHE A 12 -7.47 3.55 -7.15
CA PHE A 12 -7.84 2.31 -7.82
C PHE A 12 -9.03 2.46 -8.78
N ASP A 13 -9.50 3.69 -9.08
CA ASP A 13 -10.71 3.92 -9.90
C ASP A 13 -10.63 3.20 -11.27
N ASP A 14 -9.49 3.28 -11.96
CA ASP A 14 -9.25 2.56 -13.21
C ASP A 14 -8.72 1.14 -12.93
N PHE A 15 -7.81 1.00 -11.98
CA PHE A 15 -7.12 -0.26 -11.69
C PHE A 15 -8.05 -1.40 -11.26
N ARG A 16 -9.19 -1.12 -10.64
CA ARG A 16 -10.17 -2.13 -10.24
C ARG A 16 -10.93 -2.77 -11.41
N GLN A 17 -11.06 -2.06 -12.53
CA GLN A 17 -11.93 -2.48 -13.65
C GLN A 17 -11.58 -3.88 -14.23
N PRO A 18 -10.30 -4.23 -14.49
CA PRO A 18 -9.95 -5.56 -14.95
C PRO A 18 -10.35 -6.68 -13.97
N PHE A 19 -10.28 -6.41 -12.66
CA PHE A 19 -10.66 -7.39 -11.64
C PHE A 19 -12.17 -7.58 -11.60
N GLU A 20 -12.94 -6.50 -11.68
CA GLU A 20 -14.40 -6.55 -11.77
C GLU A 20 -14.86 -7.28 -13.04
N ALA A 21 -14.20 -7.01 -14.18
CA ALA A 21 -14.45 -7.73 -15.43
C ALA A 21 -14.11 -9.23 -15.35
N ALA A 22 -13.14 -9.60 -14.52
CA ALA A 22 -12.77 -10.99 -14.24
C ALA A 22 -13.65 -11.65 -13.15
N GLY A 23 -14.73 -10.99 -12.71
CA GLY A 23 -15.68 -11.54 -11.75
C GLY A 23 -15.28 -11.39 -10.27
N HIS A 24 -14.29 -10.53 -9.97
CA HIS A 24 -13.93 -10.20 -8.59
C HIS A 24 -14.62 -8.90 -8.16
N PRO A 25 -15.60 -8.92 -7.24
CA PRO A 25 -16.12 -7.69 -6.64
C PRO A 25 -15.00 -6.94 -5.93
N VAL A 26 -14.88 -5.62 -6.17
CA VAL A 26 -13.78 -4.83 -5.64
C VAL A 26 -14.27 -3.75 -4.68
N LEU A 27 -13.66 -3.71 -3.49
CA LEU A 27 -13.84 -2.63 -2.50
C LEU A 27 -12.55 -1.81 -2.43
N THR A 28 -12.68 -0.49 -2.50
CA THR A 28 -11.59 0.48 -2.39
C THR A 28 -11.89 1.48 -1.27
N PRO A 29 -11.93 1.02 0.00
CA PRO A 29 -12.26 1.91 1.12
C PRO A 29 -11.21 3.00 1.29
N ASP A 30 -11.64 4.18 1.72
CA ASP A 30 -10.75 5.15 2.30
C ASP A 30 -10.31 4.69 3.69
N LEU A 31 -9.04 4.83 4.01
CA LEU A 31 -8.56 4.68 5.38
C LEU A 31 -9.15 5.81 6.24
N ARG A 32 -9.29 5.56 7.55
CA ARG A 32 -9.84 6.53 8.49
C ARG A 32 -9.15 7.87 8.36
N GLY A 33 -9.90 8.96 8.29
CA GLY A 33 -9.40 10.33 8.11
C GLY A 33 -9.09 10.71 6.66
N HIS A 34 -9.31 9.83 5.68
CA HIS A 34 -8.99 10.08 4.26
C HIS A 34 -10.24 10.26 3.38
N SER A 35 -11.44 10.10 3.93
CA SER A 35 -12.67 10.29 3.15
C SER A 35 -12.89 11.77 2.80
N ALA A 36 -13.62 12.02 1.71
CA ALA A 36 -13.83 13.38 1.20
C ALA A 36 -14.49 14.34 2.21
N GLY A 37 -15.27 13.80 3.16
CA GLY A 37 -15.94 14.57 4.22
C GLY A 37 -15.11 14.72 5.51
N ASP A 38 -14.01 14.00 5.65
CA ASP A 38 -13.20 14.03 6.86
C ASP A 38 -12.41 15.33 6.98
N ARG A 39 -12.28 15.83 8.22
CA ARG A 39 -11.48 17.02 8.50
C ARG A 39 -9.99 16.65 8.51
N PRO A 40 -9.10 17.52 8.03
CA PRO A 40 -7.65 17.25 8.03
C PRO A 40 -7.09 16.82 9.39
N GLY A 41 -7.63 17.35 10.50
CA GLY A 41 -7.21 17.00 11.85
C GLY A 41 -7.62 15.60 12.32
N GLU A 42 -8.57 14.96 11.67
CA GLU A 42 -9.07 13.62 12.09
C GLU A 42 -8.06 12.51 11.82
N VAL A 43 -7.12 12.73 10.90
CA VAL A 43 -6.03 11.79 10.62
C VAL A 43 -4.91 11.86 11.67
N GLY A 44 -4.79 12.98 12.38
CA GLY A 44 -3.71 13.22 13.34
C GLY A 44 -3.67 12.16 14.46
N GLY A 45 -2.49 11.57 14.69
CA GLY A 45 -2.25 10.61 15.76
C GLY A 45 -2.72 9.18 15.48
N LEU A 46 -3.37 8.90 14.35
CA LEU A 46 -3.72 7.53 13.95
C LEU A 46 -2.44 6.71 13.72
N SER A 47 -2.42 5.50 14.27
CA SER A 47 -1.30 4.57 14.13
C SER A 47 -1.52 3.61 12.94
N MET A 48 -0.44 2.98 12.50
CA MET A 48 -0.53 1.85 11.55
C MET A 48 -1.40 0.71 12.09
N ALA A 49 -1.43 0.53 13.42
CA ALA A 49 -2.28 -0.46 14.08
C ALA A 49 -3.77 -0.10 13.99
N ASP A 50 -4.13 1.19 14.03
CA ASP A 50 -5.52 1.64 13.85
C ASP A 50 -6.00 1.32 12.44
N TYR A 51 -5.23 1.68 11.41
CA TYR A 51 -5.54 1.36 10.02
C TYR A 51 -5.69 -0.15 9.79
N ALA A 52 -4.74 -0.94 10.32
CA ALA A 52 -4.80 -2.39 10.19
C ALA A 52 -6.00 -3.01 10.92
N SER A 53 -6.43 -2.44 12.05
CA SER A 53 -7.60 -2.90 12.81
C SER A 53 -8.90 -2.62 12.07
N ASP A 54 -9.01 -1.44 11.45
CA ASP A 54 -10.18 -1.08 10.63
C ASP A 54 -10.30 -2.02 9.42
N MET A 55 -9.20 -2.25 8.73
CA MET A 55 -9.16 -3.17 7.58
C MET A 55 -9.44 -4.61 8.01
N ALA A 56 -8.95 -5.05 9.16
CA ALA A 56 -9.28 -6.37 9.70
C ALA A 56 -10.76 -6.53 10.01
N GLY A 57 -11.40 -5.48 10.55
CA GLY A 57 -12.84 -5.42 10.74
C GLY A 57 -13.59 -5.55 9.41
N LEU A 58 -13.15 -4.83 8.39
CA LEU A 58 -13.74 -4.93 7.04
C LEU A 58 -13.57 -6.33 6.45
N CYS A 59 -12.37 -6.92 6.50
CA CYS A 59 -12.12 -8.28 5.98
C CYS A 59 -13.02 -9.33 6.65
N ARG A 60 -13.24 -9.24 7.96
CA ARG A 60 -14.18 -10.14 8.66
C ARG A 60 -15.61 -9.97 8.18
N ARG A 61 -16.10 -8.74 8.05
CA ARG A 61 -17.46 -8.49 7.53
C ARG A 61 -17.63 -9.00 6.10
N VAL A 62 -16.63 -8.81 5.24
CA VAL A 62 -16.66 -9.37 3.88
C VAL A 62 -16.68 -10.90 3.92
N ALA A 63 -15.82 -11.52 4.73
CA ALA A 63 -15.78 -12.97 4.85
C ALA A 63 -17.10 -13.57 5.36
N GLU A 64 -17.78 -12.88 6.28
CA GLU A 64 -19.11 -13.26 6.80
C GLU A 64 -20.19 -13.11 5.73
N ALA A 65 -20.17 -12.01 4.97
CA ALA A 65 -21.17 -11.73 3.94
C ALA A 65 -21.04 -12.63 2.72
N GLU A 66 -19.81 -12.89 2.28
CA GLU A 66 -19.50 -13.65 1.04
C GLU A 66 -19.24 -15.14 1.30
N GLY A 67 -19.17 -15.57 2.56
CA GLY A 67 -18.82 -16.93 2.92
C GLY A 67 -17.38 -17.36 2.59
N SER A 68 -16.53 -16.39 2.20
CA SER A 68 -15.14 -16.63 1.82
C SER A 68 -14.24 -15.45 2.19
N ALA A 69 -12.99 -15.75 2.57
CA ALA A 69 -12.02 -14.73 2.93
C ALA A 69 -11.63 -13.87 1.70
N PRO A 70 -11.53 -12.52 1.83
CA PRO A 70 -11.18 -11.66 0.72
C PRO A 70 -9.71 -11.79 0.28
N ILE A 71 -9.44 -11.50 -0.98
CA ILE A 71 -8.09 -11.16 -1.46
C ILE A 71 -7.79 -9.73 -0.98
N LEU A 72 -6.66 -9.55 -0.31
CA LEU A 72 -6.26 -8.23 0.18
C LEU A 72 -5.12 -7.69 -0.68
N LEU A 73 -5.36 -6.54 -1.32
CA LEU A 73 -4.36 -5.84 -2.11
C LEU A 73 -4.02 -4.50 -1.44
N GLY A 74 -2.74 -4.16 -1.33
CA GLY A 74 -2.29 -2.89 -0.78
C GLY A 74 -1.17 -2.24 -1.57
N HIS A 75 -1.24 -0.91 -1.75
CA HIS A 75 -0.24 -0.10 -2.42
C HIS A 75 0.54 0.76 -1.42
N SER A 76 1.87 0.82 -1.52
CA SER A 76 2.73 1.68 -0.71
C SER A 76 2.51 1.46 0.81
N MET A 77 2.20 2.48 1.60
CA MET A 77 1.81 2.36 3.01
C MET A 77 0.63 1.41 3.19
N GLY A 78 -0.36 1.40 2.28
CA GLY A 78 -1.45 0.44 2.27
C GLY A 78 -1.00 -1.01 2.11
N GLY A 79 0.15 -1.24 1.48
CA GLY A 79 0.81 -2.55 1.43
C GLY A 79 1.32 -3.01 2.81
N LEU A 80 1.79 -2.10 3.65
CA LEU A 80 2.16 -2.39 5.03
C LEU A 80 0.91 -2.61 5.89
N VAL A 81 -0.13 -1.78 5.73
CA VAL A 81 -1.44 -2.00 6.36
C VAL A 81 -1.98 -3.38 6.01
N ALA A 82 -1.91 -3.79 4.74
CA ALA A 82 -2.39 -5.10 4.30
C ALA A 82 -1.62 -6.26 4.96
N GLN A 83 -0.30 -6.16 5.09
CA GLN A 83 0.52 -7.14 5.82
C GLN A 83 0.09 -7.26 7.29
N MET A 84 -0.11 -6.14 7.96
CA MET A 84 -0.56 -6.09 9.36
C MET A 84 -1.99 -6.61 9.52
N THR A 85 -2.87 -6.33 8.55
CA THR A 85 -4.26 -6.82 8.51
C THR A 85 -4.32 -8.33 8.39
N ALA A 86 -3.53 -8.93 7.52
CA ALA A 86 -3.47 -10.39 7.32
C ALA A 86 -3.08 -11.17 8.58
N ARG A 87 -2.51 -10.51 9.59
CA ARG A 87 -2.28 -11.11 10.93
C ARG A 87 -3.51 -11.09 11.83
N ARG A 88 -4.50 -10.24 11.52
CA ARG A 88 -5.64 -9.91 12.39
C ARG A 88 -6.96 -10.42 11.88
N ALA A 89 -7.03 -10.79 10.60
CA ALA A 89 -8.23 -11.26 9.94
C ALA A 89 -7.90 -12.28 8.86
N PRO A 90 -8.83 -13.20 8.52
CA PRO A 90 -8.66 -14.14 7.42
C PRO A 90 -8.60 -13.38 6.09
N VAL A 91 -7.63 -13.77 5.26
CA VAL A 91 -7.49 -13.36 3.86
C VAL A 91 -7.19 -14.60 3.03
N SER A 92 -7.64 -14.65 1.78
CA SER A 92 -7.39 -15.80 0.88
C SER A 92 -6.09 -15.66 0.09
N ALA A 93 -5.68 -14.40 -0.17
CA ALA A 93 -4.39 -14.07 -0.79
C ALA A 93 -3.98 -12.64 -0.39
N LEU A 94 -2.67 -12.36 -0.46
CA LEU A 94 -2.10 -11.05 -0.21
C LEU A 94 -1.35 -10.55 -1.43
N VAL A 95 -1.72 -9.39 -1.97
CA VAL A 95 -1.06 -8.74 -3.10
C VAL A 95 -0.51 -7.38 -2.67
N LEU A 96 0.77 -7.15 -2.88
CA LEU A 96 1.45 -5.93 -2.46
C LEU A 96 2.07 -5.21 -3.66
N LEU A 97 1.68 -3.96 -3.86
CA LEU A 97 2.17 -3.08 -4.91
C LEU A 97 3.13 -2.06 -4.29
N ALA A 98 4.41 -2.15 -4.61
CA ALA A 98 5.45 -1.25 -4.08
C ALA A 98 5.28 -0.98 -2.56
N PRO A 99 5.17 -2.02 -1.71
CA PRO A 99 4.79 -1.87 -0.31
C PRO A 99 5.86 -1.14 0.49
N SER A 100 5.45 -0.33 1.46
CA SER A 100 6.33 0.18 2.49
C SER A 100 6.93 -0.96 3.30
N ALA A 101 8.19 -0.78 3.70
CA ALA A 101 8.95 -1.76 4.45
C ALA A 101 8.38 -1.94 5.87
N PRO A 102 8.15 -3.18 6.31
CA PRO A 102 7.75 -3.46 7.68
C PRO A 102 8.94 -3.42 8.64
N TRP A 103 8.67 -3.46 9.93
CA TRP A 103 9.70 -3.58 10.97
C TRP A 103 10.70 -4.69 10.65
N GLY A 104 11.99 -4.36 10.71
CA GLY A 104 13.10 -5.28 10.45
C GLY A 104 13.49 -5.44 8.97
N VAL A 105 12.87 -4.67 8.05
CA VAL A 105 13.32 -4.53 6.66
C VAL A 105 13.92 -3.14 6.47
N PHE A 106 15.21 -3.10 6.18
CA PHE A 106 15.93 -1.85 6.00
C PHE A 106 15.84 -1.34 4.57
N GLY A 107 15.73 -0.02 4.43
CA GLY A 107 15.84 0.63 3.13
C GLY A 107 17.18 0.30 2.44
N SER A 108 17.13 0.17 1.14
CA SER A 108 18.28 -0.24 0.32
C SER A 108 18.98 0.92 -0.40
N SER A 109 18.44 2.16 -0.27
CA SER A 109 18.97 3.34 -0.95
C SER A 109 19.21 4.51 0.00
N MET A 110 20.11 5.42 -0.42
CA MET A 110 20.34 6.69 0.27
C MET A 110 19.10 7.58 0.25
N GLU A 111 18.30 7.52 -0.82
CA GLU A 111 17.07 8.29 -0.97
C GLU A 111 16.01 7.85 0.07
N GLU A 112 15.84 6.54 0.29
CA GLU A 112 15.00 6.03 1.38
C GLU A 112 15.48 6.50 2.75
N ALA A 113 16.78 6.43 3.00
CA ALA A 113 17.37 6.86 4.27
C ALA A 113 17.15 8.36 4.52
N VAL A 114 17.36 9.20 3.51
CA VAL A 114 17.12 10.66 3.60
C VAL A 114 15.64 10.95 3.80
N THR A 115 14.75 10.27 3.09
CA THR A 115 13.30 10.41 3.24
C THR A 115 12.85 10.01 4.64
N ALA A 116 13.34 8.89 5.15
CA ALA A 116 13.04 8.41 6.49
C ALA A 116 13.52 9.38 7.60
N ALA A 117 14.62 10.10 7.36
CA ALA A 117 15.13 11.10 8.29
C ALA A 117 14.39 12.45 8.20
N ALA A 118 13.93 12.85 7.00
CA ALA A 118 13.38 14.17 6.74
C ALA A 118 11.87 14.26 7.00
N LEU A 119 11.08 13.27 6.57
CA LEU A 119 9.61 13.31 6.69
C LEU A 119 9.10 13.48 8.12
N PRO A 120 9.65 12.82 9.14
CA PRO A 120 9.25 13.03 10.52
C PRO A 120 9.41 14.46 11.02
N LEU A 121 10.35 15.22 10.44
CA LEU A 121 10.60 16.61 10.82
C LEU A 121 9.53 17.59 10.28
N LEU A 122 8.68 17.14 9.37
CA LEU A 122 7.59 17.95 8.81
C LEU A 122 6.38 18.07 9.75
N ALA A 123 6.34 17.27 10.82
CA ALA A 123 5.25 17.31 11.78
C ALA A 123 5.69 17.91 13.13
N PRO A 124 4.94 18.87 13.68
CA PRO A 124 5.25 19.44 14.99
C PRO A 124 5.12 18.42 16.14
N THR A 125 4.25 17.44 16.00
CA THR A 125 4.08 16.35 16.97
C THR A 125 3.62 15.07 16.28
N PRO A 126 3.78 13.87 16.92
CA PRO A 126 3.21 12.62 16.39
C PRO A 126 1.67 12.61 16.28
N PHE A 127 1.01 13.58 16.89
CA PHE A 127 -0.45 13.71 16.89
C PHE A 127 -0.97 14.70 15.83
N SER A 128 -0.08 15.26 15.05
CA SER A 128 -0.42 16.24 14.02
C SER A 128 -0.70 15.54 12.68
N PRO A 129 -1.55 16.12 11.83
CA PRO A 129 -1.56 15.77 10.41
C PRO A 129 -0.28 16.29 9.73
N VAL A 130 0.16 15.58 8.70
CA VAL A 130 1.23 16.00 7.79
C VAL A 130 0.62 16.29 6.43
N ASP A 131 0.77 17.49 5.94
CA ASP A 131 0.35 17.86 4.58
C ASP A 131 1.30 17.22 3.54
N PRO A 132 0.77 16.79 2.38
CA PRO A 132 1.62 16.25 1.32
C PRO A 132 2.52 17.33 0.72
N ASP A 133 3.82 17.09 0.63
CA ASP A 133 4.68 17.91 -0.24
C ASP A 133 4.43 17.51 -1.70
N LEU A 134 3.61 18.32 -2.40
CA LEU A 134 3.23 18.03 -3.78
C LEU A 134 4.41 18.04 -4.75
N ARG A 135 5.54 18.66 -4.42
CA ARG A 135 6.75 18.64 -5.25
C ARG A 135 7.41 17.26 -5.14
N LEU A 136 7.58 16.75 -3.92
CA LEU A 136 8.13 15.42 -3.69
C LEU A 136 7.21 14.34 -4.25
N LEU A 137 5.90 14.44 -4.00
CA LEU A 137 4.92 13.50 -4.55
C LEU A 137 5.02 13.41 -6.08
N LYS A 138 5.07 14.56 -6.77
CA LYS A 138 5.20 14.62 -8.23
C LYS A 138 6.55 14.12 -8.75
N ALA A 139 7.62 14.32 -8.00
CA ALA A 139 8.98 13.97 -8.42
C ALA A 139 9.34 12.50 -8.21
N PHE A 140 8.71 11.82 -7.24
CA PHE A 140 9.08 10.47 -6.83
C PHE A 140 7.96 9.45 -7.01
N SER A 141 6.72 9.82 -6.68
CA SER A 141 5.60 8.85 -6.76
C SER A 141 4.83 8.94 -8.06
N LEU A 142 4.71 10.14 -8.66
CA LEU A 142 3.91 10.38 -9.86
C LEU A 142 4.79 10.74 -11.08
N ASP A 143 6.09 10.46 -11.01
CA ASP A 143 7.11 10.89 -11.98
C ASP A 143 6.87 10.34 -13.40
N ARG A 144 6.17 9.21 -13.53
CA ARG A 144 5.83 8.57 -14.81
C ARG A 144 4.53 9.06 -15.44
N LEU A 145 3.70 9.79 -14.70
CA LEU A 145 2.48 10.37 -15.26
C LEU A 145 2.77 11.55 -16.21
N ALA A 146 1.95 11.68 -17.25
CA ALA A 146 1.97 12.87 -18.09
C ALA A 146 1.71 14.14 -17.24
N PRO A 147 2.27 15.31 -17.60
CA PRO A 147 2.21 16.50 -16.76
C PRO A 147 0.83 16.90 -16.26
N ALA A 148 -0.19 16.85 -17.12
CA ALA A 148 -1.57 17.19 -16.76
C ALA A 148 -2.18 16.16 -15.78
N ALA A 149 -1.99 14.87 -16.03
CA ALA A 149 -2.45 13.80 -15.15
C ALA A 149 -1.72 13.84 -13.80
N ARG A 150 -0.40 14.09 -13.80
CA ARG A 150 0.42 14.25 -12.59
C ARG A 150 -0.10 15.38 -11.70
N GLU A 151 -0.41 16.51 -12.29
CA GLU A 151 -0.94 17.66 -11.57
C GLU A 151 -2.35 17.40 -11.02
N ALA A 152 -3.21 16.80 -11.83
CA ALA A 152 -4.57 16.44 -11.42
C ALA A 152 -4.57 15.41 -10.28
N THR A 153 -3.72 14.38 -10.36
CA THR A 153 -3.56 13.36 -9.33
C THR A 153 -3.01 13.96 -8.04
N ALA A 154 -1.96 14.79 -8.13
CA ALA A 154 -1.34 15.42 -6.96
C ALA A 154 -2.32 16.31 -6.19
N ARG A 155 -3.26 16.98 -6.85
CA ARG A 155 -4.29 17.81 -6.20
C ARG A 155 -5.31 17.01 -5.39
N ARG A 156 -5.42 15.71 -5.62
CA ARG A 156 -6.31 14.82 -4.84
C ARG A 156 -5.66 14.37 -3.53
N ALA A 157 -4.36 14.62 -3.35
CA ALA A 157 -3.64 14.23 -2.13
C ALA A 157 -4.23 14.91 -0.88
N ARG A 158 -4.22 14.18 0.22
CA ARG A 158 -4.79 14.58 1.52
C ARG A 158 -3.73 14.45 2.62
N PRO A 159 -3.90 15.12 3.76
CA PRO A 159 -3.01 14.95 4.89
C PRO A 159 -2.93 13.50 5.38
N GLU A 160 -1.78 13.12 5.93
CA GLU A 160 -1.54 11.82 6.54
C GLU A 160 -1.20 11.95 8.02
N SER A 161 -1.35 10.88 8.79
CA SER A 161 -0.95 10.84 10.20
C SER A 161 0.57 10.89 10.35
N ALA A 162 1.07 11.88 11.11
CA ALA A 162 2.48 11.94 11.48
C ALA A 162 2.92 10.66 12.20
N ARG A 163 2.07 10.09 13.05
CA ARG A 163 2.37 8.86 13.77
C ARG A 163 2.50 7.67 12.82
N ALA A 164 1.58 7.50 11.87
CA ALA A 164 1.67 6.43 10.89
C ALA A 164 2.93 6.56 10.02
N ILE A 165 3.29 7.79 9.62
CA ILE A 165 4.55 8.07 8.90
C ILE A 165 5.76 7.67 9.75
N LEU A 166 5.83 8.09 11.03
CA LEU A 166 6.91 7.73 11.95
C LEU A 166 7.02 6.21 12.11
N GLU A 167 5.92 5.52 12.41
CA GLU A 167 5.89 4.07 12.58
C GLU A 167 6.33 3.32 11.31
N THR A 168 6.11 3.90 10.13
CA THR A 168 6.50 3.32 8.84
C THR A 168 7.97 3.59 8.52
N LEU A 169 8.44 4.83 8.68
CA LEU A 169 9.76 5.26 8.20
C LEU A 169 10.86 5.12 9.24
N THR A 170 10.51 5.19 10.53
CA THR A 170 11.46 5.12 11.65
C THR A 170 11.17 3.93 12.57
N TRP A 171 10.72 2.83 11.99
CA TRP A 171 10.33 1.63 12.72
C TRP A 171 11.40 1.11 13.71
N TRP A 172 12.68 1.35 13.46
CA TRP A 172 13.78 0.99 14.37
C TRP A 172 13.78 1.78 15.69
N LEU A 173 13.04 2.88 15.76
CA LEU A 173 12.79 3.65 16.99
C LEU A 173 11.52 3.19 17.72
N ASP A 174 10.75 2.26 17.15
CA ASP A 174 9.55 1.71 17.76
C ASP A 174 9.85 0.43 18.57
N PRO A 175 9.95 0.53 19.91
CA PRO A 175 10.23 -0.62 20.77
C PRO A 175 9.07 -1.62 20.82
N LEU A 176 7.85 -1.20 20.43
CA LEU A 176 6.67 -2.05 20.40
C LEU A 176 6.57 -2.88 19.11
N MET A 177 7.49 -2.63 18.17
CA MET A 177 7.49 -3.31 16.87
C MET A 177 6.11 -3.29 16.19
N THR A 178 5.42 -2.15 16.22
CA THR A 178 4.03 -1.98 15.76
C THR A 178 3.81 -2.51 14.35
N THR A 179 4.78 -2.26 13.45
CA THR A 179 4.74 -2.67 12.05
C THR A 179 5.41 -4.02 11.79
N LEU A 180 5.69 -4.82 12.84
CA LEU A 180 6.25 -6.15 12.68
C LEU A 180 5.27 -7.05 11.91
N PRO A 181 5.65 -7.56 10.72
CA PRO A 181 4.79 -8.46 9.96
C PRO A 181 4.77 -9.85 10.60
N PRO A 182 3.89 -10.74 10.13
CA PRO A 182 3.96 -12.13 10.52
C PRO A 182 5.35 -12.69 10.21
N SER A 183 5.92 -13.43 11.16
CA SER A 183 7.10 -14.24 10.90
C SER A 183 6.65 -15.53 10.19
N GLY A 184 7.31 -15.89 9.09
CA GLY A 184 7.03 -17.10 8.33
C GLY A 184 5.93 -16.91 7.26
N ARG A 185 5.59 -18.02 6.59
CA ARG A 185 4.52 -18.03 5.58
C ARG A 185 3.18 -17.72 6.25
N LEU A 186 2.45 -16.76 5.69
CA LEU A 186 1.11 -16.38 6.15
C LEU A 186 0.06 -17.53 6.07
N GLY A 187 0.43 -18.71 5.58
CA GLY A 187 -0.53 -19.78 5.27
C GLY A 187 -1.34 -19.53 4.01
N VAL A 188 -1.24 -18.35 3.43
CA VAL A 188 -1.87 -17.95 2.15
C VAL A 188 -0.81 -17.48 1.17
N GLY A 189 -1.11 -17.57 -0.13
CA GLY A 189 -0.21 -17.06 -1.15
C GLY A 189 -0.03 -15.55 -1.05
N SER A 190 1.19 -15.07 -1.28
CA SER A 190 1.47 -13.65 -1.40
C SER A 190 2.23 -13.34 -2.68
N LEU A 191 1.85 -12.24 -3.34
CA LEU A 191 2.52 -11.67 -4.51
C LEU A 191 2.97 -10.26 -4.19
N VAL A 192 4.24 -9.97 -4.42
CA VAL A 192 4.83 -8.65 -4.17
C VAL A 192 5.39 -8.10 -5.47
N LEU A 193 4.92 -6.93 -5.89
CA LEU A 193 5.33 -6.27 -7.12
C LEU A 193 6.10 -4.99 -6.82
N ALA A 194 7.18 -4.74 -7.57
CA ALA A 194 7.98 -3.53 -7.52
C ALA A 194 8.07 -2.88 -8.90
N GLY A 195 8.05 -1.57 -8.98
CA GLY A 195 8.47 -0.86 -10.19
C GLY A 195 9.99 -0.85 -10.29
N SER A 196 10.57 -1.21 -11.46
CA SER A 196 12.04 -1.28 -11.62
C SER A 196 12.75 0.08 -11.49
N ARG A 197 11.99 1.17 -11.53
CA ARG A 197 12.46 2.56 -11.37
C ARG A 197 11.92 3.24 -10.12
N ASP A 198 11.30 2.47 -9.23
CA ASP A 198 10.76 3.00 -7.98
C ASP A 198 11.89 3.52 -7.09
N ARG A 199 11.82 4.82 -6.77
CA ARG A 199 12.77 5.53 -5.90
C ARG A 199 12.18 5.76 -4.49
N VAL A 200 10.88 5.54 -4.33
CA VAL A 200 10.21 5.60 -3.02
C VAL A 200 10.44 4.31 -2.26
N HIS A 201 10.17 3.18 -2.92
CA HIS A 201 10.45 1.83 -2.42
C HIS A 201 11.21 1.03 -3.49
N PRO A 202 12.55 1.13 -3.52
CA PRO A 202 13.37 0.47 -4.53
C PRO A 202 13.14 -1.04 -4.59
N PRO A 203 13.31 -1.65 -5.79
CA PRO A 203 13.12 -3.09 -5.99
C PRO A 203 13.83 -3.96 -4.97
N ALA A 204 15.04 -3.57 -4.55
CA ALA A 204 15.82 -4.32 -3.56
C ALA A 204 15.16 -4.33 -2.17
N THR A 205 14.53 -3.23 -1.74
CA THR A 205 13.75 -3.16 -0.48
C THR A 205 12.48 -3.99 -0.60
N VAL A 206 11.74 -3.86 -1.72
CA VAL A 206 10.49 -4.60 -1.94
C VAL A 206 10.74 -6.11 -2.05
N ARG A 207 11.89 -6.54 -2.61
CA ARG A 207 12.29 -7.95 -2.66
C ARG A 207 12.49 -8.53 -1.26
N GLN A 208 13.09 -7.78 -0.33
CA GLN A 208 13.23 -8.23 1.08
C GLN A 208 11.85 -8.46 1.73
N VAL A 209 10.83 -7.63 1.38
CA VAL A 209 9.46 -7.84 1.85
C VAL A 209 8.91 -9.18 1.33
N ALA A 210 9.09 -9.49 0.05
CA ALA A 210 8.66 -10.75 -0.53
C ALA A 210 9.35 -11.96 0.12
N GLU A 211 10.67 -11.91 0.28
CA GLU A 211 11.45 -12.96 0.93
C GLU A 211 10.99 -13.23 2.37
N ARG A 212 10.73 -12.16 3.12
CA ARG A 212 10.23 -12.26 4.49
C ARG A 212 8.85 -12.92 4.59
N LEU A 213 7.98 -12.68 3.62
CA LEU A 213 6.66 -13.29 3.54
C LEU A 213 6.70 -14.72 2.98
N GLY A 214 7.82 -15.14 2.38
CA GLY A 214 7.92 -16.36 1.59
C GLY A 214 7.00 -16.32 0.36
N GLY A 215 6.82 -15.11 -0.20
CA GLY A 215 5.92 -14.83 -1.32
C GLY A 215 6.63 -14.76 -2.67
N ASP A 216 5.82 -14.76 -3.72
CA ASP A 216 6.31 -14.55 -5.08
C ASP A 216 6.68 -13.07 -5.27
N TYR A 217 7.79 -12.80 -5.96
CA TYR A 217 8.25 -11.46 -6.31
C TYR A 217 8.20 -11.24 -7.81
N ARG A 218 7.71 -10.08 -8.24
CA ARG A 218 7.77 -9.65 -9.64
C ARG A 218 8.23 -8.20 -9.72
N GLU A 219 9.16 -7.93 -10.62
CA GLU A 219 9.60 -6.59 -10.96
C GLU A 219 8.92 -6.15 -12.26
N MET A 220 8.31 -4.96 -12.25
CA MET A 220 7.58 -4.40 -13.39
C MET A 220 8.53 -3.48 -14.18
N PRO A 221 8.98 -3.90 -15.37
CA PRO A 221 10.01 -3.18 -16.12
C PRO A 221 9.57 -1.77 -16.51
N GLY A 222 10.44 -0.78 -16.27
CA GLY A 222 10.21 0.61 -16.64
C GLY A 222 9.21 1.37 -15.80
N MET A 223 8.54 0.71 -14.84
CA MET A 223 7.58 1.32 -13.92
C MET A 223 8.25 1.92 -12.69
N SER A 224 7.59 2.90 -12.07
CA SER A 224 8.02 3.58 -10.86
C SER A 224 7.13 3.20 -9.67
N HIS A 225 6.79 4.17 -8.82
CA HIS A 225 6.03 3.91 -7.58
C HIS A 225 4.53 3.76 -7.80
N TRP A 226 3.95 4.48 -8.78
CA TRP A 226 2.50 4.57 -8.98
C TRP A 226 1.93 3.40 -9.79
N LEU A 227 2.24 2.16 -9.38
CA LEU A 227 1.85 0.94 -10.08
C LEU A 227 0.35 0.85 -10.42
N PRO A 228 -0.60 1.36 -9.61
CA PRO A 228 -2.02 1.27 -9.93
C PRO A 228 -2.52 2.28 -10.97
N GLY A 229 -1.70 3.21 -11.48
CA GLY A 229 -2.21 4.24 -12.38
C GLY A 229 -1.18 4.91 -13.29
N GLU A 230 0.10 4.51 -13.27
CA GLU A 230 1.07 4.99 -14.25
C GLU A 230 1.00 4.19 -15.56
N PRO A 231 1.54 4.69 -16.69
CA PRO A 231 1.52 3.97 -17.96
C PRO A 231 2.05 2.55 -17.83
N GLY A 232 1.26 1.56 -18.22
CA GLY A 232 1.56 0.12 -18.05
C GLY A 232 0.84 -0.55 -16.88
N TRP A 233 0.00 0.17 -16.14
CA TRP A 233 -0.77 -0.36 -15.01
C TRP A 233 -1.65 -1.57 -15.39
N GLU A 234 -2.13 -1.63 -16.63
CA GLU A 234 -2.91 -2.77 -17.14
C GLU A 234 -2.07 -4.07 -17.09
N GLY A 235 -0.77 -3.98 -17.38
CA GLY A 235 0.16 -5.11 -17.26
C GLY A 235 0.35 -5.55 -15.81
N VAL A 236 0.28 -4.61 -14.85
CA VAL A 236 0.30 -4.94 -13.41
C VAL A 236 -0.96 -5.71 -13.03
N ALA A 237 -2.14 -5.22 -13.45
CA ALA A 237 -3.41 -5.88 -13.19
C ALA A 237 -3.46 -7.28 -13.82
N GLY A 238 -3.01 -7.42 -15.08
CA GLY A 238 -2.89 -8.70 -15.77
C GLY A 238 -1.99 -9.68 -15.02
N ALA A 239 -0.81 -9.25 -14.60
CA ALA A 239 0.14 -10.08 -13.84
C ALA A 239 -0.44 -10.60 -12.51
N ILE A 240 -1.31 -9.81 -11.86
CA ILE A 240 -2.00 -10.22 -10.63
C ILE A 240 -3.10 -11.23 -10.96
N LEU A 241 -3.91 -10.97 -11.98
CA LEU A 241 -4.98 -11.89 -12.39
C LEU A 241 -4.43 -13.25 -12.80
N ASP A 242 -3.35 -13.28 -13.59
CA ASP A 242 -2.66 -14.52 -13.97
C ASP A 242 -2.17 -15.29 -12.74
N TRP A 243 -1.60 -14.57 -11.78
CA TRP A 243 -1.11 -15.19 -10.53
C TRP A 243 -2.25 -15.75 -9.68
N LEU A 244 -3.39 -15.06 -9.59
CA LEU A 244 -4.58 -15.53 -8.89
C LEU A 244 -5.18 -16.75 -9.57
N ALA A 245 -5.30 -16.74 -10.90
CA ALA A 245 -5.83 -17.86 -11.69
C ALA A 245 -4.99 -19.13 -11.51
N ALA A 246 -3.65 -19.01 -11.51
CA ALA A 246 -2.73 -20.12 -11.30
C ALA A 246 -2.86 -20.77 -9.90
N ARG A 247 -3.52 -20.12 -8.96
CA ARG A 247 -3.74 -20.59 -7.58
C ARG A 247 -5.17 -21.10 -7.33
N GLY A 248 -5.96 -21.29 -8.36
CA GLY A 248 -7.34 -21.77 -8.26
C GLY A 248 -8.37 -20.69 -7.94
N GLY A 249 -8.05 -19.42 -8.19
CA GLY A 249 -9.02 -18.34 -8.30
C GLY A 249 -10.01 -18.60 -9.44
N PRO A 250 -11.20 -17.94 -9.46
CA PRO A 250 -12.12 -18.06 -10.58
C PRO A 250 -11.37 -17.76 -11.87
N ALA A 251 -11.41 -18.71 -12.81
CA ALA A 251 -10.85 -18.51 -14.15
C ALA A 251 -11.63 -17.35 -14.81
N ALA A 252 -10.93 -16.44 -15.47
CA ALA A 252 -11.56 -15.45 -16.33
C ALA A 252 -12.38 -16.22 -17.39
N ALA A 253 -13.67 -15.95 -17.43
CA ALA A 253 -14.59 -16.51 -18.43
C ALA A 253 -14.47 -15.74 -19.75
#